data_7acdd7b09c3d6337d919c15fb7268762
#
_entry.id   7acdd7b09c3d6337d919c15fb7268762
#
_cell.length_a   1.000
_cell.length_b   1.000
_cell.length_c   1.000
_cell.angle_alpha   90.00
_cell.angle_beta   90.00
_cell.angle_gamma   90.00
#
_symmetry.space_group_name_H-M   'P 1'
#
loop_
_entity.id
_entity.type
_entity.pdbx_description
1 polymer ?
#
loop_
_entity_poly.entity_id
_entity_poly.type
_entity_poly.pdbx_seq_one_letter_code
_entity_poly.pdbx_strand_id
1 'polypeptide(L)'
;HYPNIISQYEFRKEIILSTLELEGISLDGLRIVMGRGGLTYPLKSGIYEVDDRMITHVRKGVLGQHASNLGPILAAAIAQSFEGAKAYIADPVVTDELTPEARISGHPRFERRSIFHALNQKAVARLYANSKGKKYNEMNLIVVHMGGGVSVGMHHNGCVIDVNNALDGEGPFSPERSGTLPVGQLIDACFCGNFTKDELRQMVVGEGGMVAYLNTNSMIDVHQMAENGDENARLLIKAFIYQVAKAVGEMATVVSGQVDAIIFTGGIANNQSIIDGLKQKVSFIAPVA
;
A
#
# COMPACT_ATOMS: atom_id res chain seq x y z
N HIS A 1 -7.18 15.48 20.42
CA HIS A 1 -8.00 14.64 19.54
C HIS A 1 -8.29 15.35 18.23
N TYR A 2 -8.08 14.67 17.08
CA TYR A 2 -8.26 15.26 15.75
C TYR A 2 -9.49 14.64 15.08
N PRO A 3 -10.45 15.43 14.55
CA PRO A 3 -11.69 14.91 13.96
C PRO A 3 -11.47 14.14 12.65
N ASN A 4 -10.39 14.41 11.94
CA ASN A 4 -9.98 13.70 10.73
C ASN A 4 -8.46 13.80 10.50
N ILE A 5 -7.96 13.08 9.50
CA ILE A 5 -6.52 13.04 9.22
C ILE A 5 -5.95 14.40 8.77
N ILE A 6 -6.71 15.18 8.01
CA ILE A 6 -6.25 16.48 7.50
C ILE A 6 -6.09 17.50 8.62
N SER A 7 -6.89 17.42 9.68
CA SER A 7 -6.77 18.33 10.85
C SER A 7 -5.47 18.15 11.64
N GLN A 8 -4.69 17.10 11.39
CA GLN A 8 -3.38 16.87 11.99
C GLN A 8 -2.25 17.65 11.30
N TYR A 9 -2.53 18.36 10.22
CA TYR A 9 -1.52 18.95 9.34
C TYR A 9 -0.59 19.93 10.08
N GLU A 10 -1.12 20.91 10.80
CA GLU A 10 -0.30 21.89 11.54
C GLU A 10 0.58 21.21 12.59
N PHE A 11 0.00 20.36 13.43
CA PHE A 11 0.73 19.59 14.45
C PHE A 11 1.88 18.77 13.84
N ARG A 12 1.65 18.10 12.72
CA ARG A 12 2.69 17.29 12.06
C ARG A 12 3.77 18.18 11.42
N LYS A 13 3.40 19.32 10.87
CA LYS A 13 4.35 20.30 10.33
C LYS A 13 5.27 20.82 11.44
N GLU A 14 4.71 21.21 12.58
CA GLU A 14 5.47 21.69 13.74
C GLU A 14 6.45 20.63 14.25
N ILE A 15 6.01 19.36 14.37
CA ILE A 15 6.90 18.26 14.78
C ILE A 15 8.06 18.10 13.78
N ILE A 16 7.79 18.12 12.49
CA ILE A 16 8.85 17.99 11.47
C ILE A 16 9.89 19.11 11.64
N LEU A 17 9.44 20.36 11.70
CA LEU A 17 10.35 21.50 11.77
C LEU A 17 11.13 21.54 13.09
N SER A 18 10.46 21.31 14.24
CA SER A 18 11.12 21.26 15.54
C SER A 18 12.10 20.09 15.67
N THR A 19 11.80 18.94 15.07
CA THR A 19 12.74 17.81 15.05
C THR A 19 13.98 18.14 14.23
N LEU A 20 13.84 18.76 13.07
CA LEU A 20 14.98 19.18 12.25
C LEU A 20 15.86 20.20 12.99
N GLU A 21 15.24 21.14 13.71
CA GLU A 21 15.95 22.11 14.55
C GLU A 21 16.70 21.44 15.70
N LEU A 22 16.05 20.53 16.44
CA LEU A 22 16.64 19.78 17.55
C LEU A 22 17.83 18.91 17.10
N GLU A 23 17.75 18.33 15.91
CA GLU A 23 18.84 17.54 15.30
C GLU A 23 19.93 18.42 14.66
N GLY A 24 19.82 19.75 14.74
CA GLY A 24 20.78 20.68 14.16
C GLY A 24 20.85 20.67 12.64
N ILE A 25 19.80 20.22 11.97
CA ILE A 25 19.73 20.15 10.51
C ILE A 25 19.37 21.53 9.97
N SER A 26 20.33 22.21 9.34
CA SER A 26 20.07 23.50 8.67
C SER A 26 19.19 23.30 7.45
N LEU A 27 18.20 24.18 7.34
CA LEU A 27 17.33 24.28 6.16
C LEU A 27 17.76 25.40 5.21
N ASP A 28 18.93 26.03 5.47
CA ASP A 28 19.49 27.06 4.59
C ASP A 28 19.74 26.48 3.20
N GLY A 29 19.24 27.19 2.19
CA GLY A 29 19.38 26.74 0.80
C GLY A 29 18.47 25.57 0.42
N LEU A 30 17.47 25.23 1.22
CA LEU A 30 16.44 24.23 0.84
C LEU A 30 15.84 24.59 -0.52
N ARG A 31 15.85 23.64 -1.46
CA ARG A 31 15.31 23.81 -2.82
C ARG A 31 14.15 22.86 -3.14
N ILE A 32 14.15 21.70 -2.52
CA ILE A 32 13.16 20.65 -2.81
C ILE A 32 12.66 20.06 -1.52
N VAL A 33 11.33 19.96 -1.41
CA VAL A 33 10.66 19.20 -0.36
C VAL A 33 9.89 18.06 -1.01
N MET A 34 10.28 16.82 -0.70
CA MET A 34 9.64 15.64 -1.24
C MET A 34 8.65 15.04 -0.23
N GLY A 35 7.37 15.07 -0.56
CA GLY A 35 6.32 14.41 0.21
C GLY A 35 6.00 13.01 -0.32
N ARG A 36 5.42 12.16 0.53
CA ARG A 36 4.73 10.95 0.04
C ARG A 36 3.48 11.37 -0.73
N GLY A 37 3.23 10.75 -1.89
CA GLY A 37 2.01 10.97 -2.64
C GLY A 37 0.79 10.40 -1.90
N GLY A 38 -0.32 11.16 -1.87
CA GLY A 38 -1.59 10.78 -1.28
C GLY A 38 -2.56 10.17 -2.31
N LEU A 39 -3.82 10.02 -1.87
CA LEU A 39 -4.95 9.66 -2.73
C LEU A 39 -5.36 10.89 -3.59
N THR A 40 -4.49 11.25 -4.53
CA THR A 40 -4.74 12.32 -5.52
C THR A 40 -5.66 11.80 -6.63
N TYR A 41 -5.60 12.33 -7.82
CA TYR A 41 -6.16 11.70 -9.01
C TYR A 41 -5.16 10.66 -9.57
N PRO A 42 -5.63 9.67 -10.38
CA PRO A 42 -4.74 8.68 -10.99
C PRO A 42 -3.63 9.34 -11.82
N LEU A 43 -2.41 8.88 -11.62
CA LEU A 43 -1.20 9.38 -12.28
C LEU A 43 -0.35 8.19 -12.75
N LYS A 44 0.43 8.37 -13.80
CA LYS A 44 1.49 7.41 -14.15
C LYS A 44 2.63 7.46 -13.11
N SER A 45 3.52 6.48 -13.14
CA SER A 45 4.74 6.53 -12.34
C SER A 45 5.57 7.76 -12.66
N GLY A 46 6.08 8.46 -11.63
CA GLY A 46 6.89 9.65 -11.82
C GLY A 46 6.98 10.55 -10.61
N ILE A 47 7.68 11.66 -10.80
CA ILE A 47 7.80 12.76 -9.84
C ILE A 47 6.92 13.90 -10.33
N TYR A 48 6.11 14.45 -9.44
CA TYR A 48 5.15 15.50 -9.76
C TYR A 48 5.32 16.68 -8.81
N GLU A 49 5.38 17.90 -9.36
CA GLU A 49 5.30 19.11 -8.57
C GLU A 49 3.90 19.21 -7.94
N VAL A 50 3.85 19.57 -6.67
CA VAL A 50 2.59 19.69 -5.93
C VAL A 50 1.91 20.99 -6.32
N ASP A 51 0.75 20.89 -6.96
CA ASP A 51 -0.09 22.02 -7.38
C ASP A 51 -1.34 22.17 -6.50
N ASP A 52 -2.06 23.29 -6.68
CA ASP A 52 -3.28 23.60 -5.93
C ASP A 52 -4.41 22.59 -6.21
N ARG A 53 -4.46 22.02 -7.41
CA ARG A 53 -5.41 20.98 -7.77
C ARG A 53 -5.18 19.73 -6.95
N MET A 54 -3.93 19.31 -6.84
CA MET A 54 -3.53 18.15 -6.03
C MET A 54 -3.86 18.37 -4.56
N ILE A 55 -3.50 19.53 -3.99
CA ILE A 55 -3.81 19.88 -2.61
C ILE A 55 -5.32 19.87 -2.36
N THR A 56 -6.10 20.48 -3.27
CA THR A 56 -7.57 20.50 -3.17
C THR A 56 -8.14 19.08 -3.18
N HIS A 57 -7.62 18.21 -4.03
CA HIS A 57 -8.10 16.84 -4.19
C HIS A 57 -7.87 16.01 -2.91
N VAL A 58 -6.65 16.06 -2.36
CA VAL A 58 -6.32 15.29 -1.14
C VAL A 58 -7.01 15.85 0.10
N ARG A 59 -7.22 17.18 0.19
CA ARG A 59 -7.98 17.80 1.29
C ARG A 59 -9.45 17.38 1.29
N LYS A 60 -10.08 17.35 0.12
CA LYS A 60 -11.47 16.87 -0.04
C LYS A 60 -11.62 15.37 0.18
N GLY A 61 -10.54 14.60 0.08
CA GLY A 61 -10.57 13.15 0.20
C GLY A 61 -11.41 12.48 -0.88
N VAL A 62 -11.35 12.96 -2.13
CA VAL A 62 -12.19 12.50 -3.25
C VAL A 62 -12.05 10.99 -3.49
N LEU A 63 -10.83 10.45 -3.33
CA LEU A 63 -10.55 9.00 -3.42
C LEU A 63 -10.42 8.33 -2.04
N GLY A 64 -10.83 9.02 -0.98
CA GLY A 64 -10.78 8.54 0.40
C GLY A 64 -9.84 9.33 1.30
N GLN A 65 -9.95 9.06 2.60
CA GLN A 65 -9.12 9.67 3.64
C GLN A 65 -8.00 8.67 4.02
N HIS A 66 -6.75 9.11 3.91
CA HIS A 66 -5.60 8.30 4.26
C HIS A 66 -4.47 9.20 4.77
N ALA A 67 -3.63 8.69 5.67
CA ALA A 67 -2.50 9.45 6.24
C ALA A 67 -1.55 10.00 5.16
N SER A 68 -1.39 9.31 4.03
CA SER A 68 -0.56 9.78 2.91
C SER A 68 -1.08 11.06 2.26
N ASN A 69 -2.37 11.42 2.44
CA ASN A 69 -2.92 12.69 1.94
C ASN A 69 -2.24 13.92 2.55
N LEU A 70 -1.64 13.77 3.73
CA LEU A 70 -0.84 14.83 4.35
C LEU A 70 0.48 15.09 3.62
N GLY A 71 1.02 14.11 2.89
CA GLY A 71 2.32 14.24 2.24
C GLY A 71 2.46 15.46 1.32
N PRO A 72 1.61 15.61 0.28
CA PRO A 72 1.66 16.79 -0.59
C PRO A 72 1.37 18.10 0.16
N ILE A 73 0.44 18.08 1.14
CA ILE A 73 0.10 19.27 1.92
C ILE A 73 1.29 19.74 2.76
N LEU A 74 1.95 18.83 3.47
CA LEU A 74 3.11 19.12 4.29
C LEU A 74 4.30 19.58 3.44
N ALA A 75 4.55 18.91 2.30
CA ALA A 75 5.62 19.29 1.39
C ALA A 75 5.43 20.72 0.86
N ALA A 76 4.21 21.06 0.42
CA ALA A 76 3.90 22.40 -0.05
C ALA A 76 4.03 23.45 1.06
N ALA A 77 3.50 23.18 2.25
CA ALA A 77 3.55 24.12 3.37
C ALA A 77 4.98 24.36 3.87
N ILE A 78 5.84 23.35 3.87
CA ILE A 78 7.25 23.52 4.23
C ILE A 78 7.98 24.28 3.12
N ALA A 79 7.80 23.91 1.85
CA ALA A 79 8.45 24.59 0.73
C ALA A 79 8.11 26.10 0.67
N GLN A 80 6.86 26.48 0.94
CA GLN A 80 6.42 27.87 0.97
C GLN A 80 7.16 28.74 2.02
N SER A 81 7.76 28.13 3.03
CA SER A 81 8.53 28.84 4.06
C SER A 81 9.97 29.21 3.61
N PHE A 82 10.40 28.74 2.44
CA PHE A 82 11.76 28.94 1.92
C PHE A 82 11.73 29.47 0.49
N GLU A 83 12.45 30.57 0.26
CA GLU A 83 12.50 31.23 -1.05
C GLU A 83 13.04 30.31 -2.14
N GLY A 84 12.27 30.15 -3.21
CA GLY A 84 12.63 29.33 -4.37
C GLY A 84 12.53 27.82 -4.14
N ALA A 85 12.07 27.36 -2.97
CA ALA A 85 11.84 25.93 -2.73
C ALA A 85 10.55 25.46 -3.40
N LYS A 86 10.59 24.22 -3.92
CA LYS A 86 9.46 23.56 -4.57
C LYS A 86 9.09 22.26 -3.86
N ALA A 87 7.80 21.95 -3.87
CA ALA A 87 7.25 20.72 -3.30
C ALA A 87 6.98 19.69 -4.40
N TYR A 88 7.35 18.45 -4.14
CA TYR A 88 7.12 17.32 -5.05
C TYR A 88 6.57 16.11 -4.32
N ILE A 89 5.94 15.21 -5.08
CA ILE A 89 5.62 13.84 -4.67
C ILE A 89 6.21 12.86 -5.70
N ALA A 90 6.47 11.63 -5.26
CA ALA A 90 6.96 10.57 -6.14
C ALA A 90 6.07 9.33 -6.02
N ASP A 91 5.80 8.68 -7.14
CA ASP A 91 5.07 7.42 -7.25
C ASP A 91 3.91 7.33 -6.22
N PRO A 92 2.85 8.18 -6.34
CA PRO A 92 1.77 8.22 -5.36
C PRO A 92 1.03 6.89 -5.30
N VAL A 93 0.32 6.65 -4.19
CA VAL A 93 -0.45 5.39 -3.97
C VAL A 93 -1.51 5.12 -5.05
N VAL A 94 -1.86 6.12 -5.83
CA VAL A 94 -2.77 6.09 -6.98
C VAL A 94 -2.04 6.01 -8.33
N THR A 95 -0.76 5.60 -8.32
CA THR A 95 -0.05 5.31 -9.57
C THR A 95 -0.83 4.25 -10.35
N ASP A 96 -1.22 4.59 -11.58
CA ASP A 96 -2.12 3.77 -12.39
C ASP A 96 -1.49 3.45 -13.74
N GLU A 97 -1.06 2.21 -13.88
CA GLU A 97 -0.44 1.63 -15.07
C GLU A 97 -1.11 0.30 -15.44
N LEU A 98 -2.31 0.04 -14.90
CA LEU A 98 -3.08 -1.18 -15.19
C LEU A 98 -3.33 -1.31 -16.68
N THR A 99 -3.14 -2.53 -17.20
CA THR A 99 -3.58 -2.84 -18.57
C THR A 99 -5.11 -2.74 -18.68
N PRO A 100 -5.66 -2.57 -19.89
CA PRO A 100 -7.11 -2.56 -20.09
C PRO A 100 -7.80 -3.80 -19.51
N GLU A 101 -7.20 -4.98 -19.67
CA GLU A 101 -7.71 -6.25 -19.17
C GLU A 101 -7.71 -6.28 -17.63
N ALA A 102 -6.63 -5.82 -17.00
CA ALA A 102 -6.52 -5.76 -15.56
C ALA A 102 -7.53 -4.78 -14.92
N ARG A 103 -8.02 -3.81 -15.68
CA ARG A 103 -8.97 -2.82 -15.22
C ARG A 103 -10.41 -3.32 -15.20
N ILE A 104 -10.73 -4.30 -16.03
CA ILE A 104 -12.08 -4.85 -16.14
C ILE A 104 -12.41 -5.73 -14.92
N SER A 105 -13.51 -5.40 -14.24
CA SER A 105 -14.16 -6.31 -13.31
C SER A 105 -15.28 -7.10 -14.01
N GLY A 106 -15.98 -7.95 -13.28
CA GLY A 106 -17.14 -8.69 -13.84
C GLY A 106 -18.38 -7.85 -14.17
N HIS A 107 -18.38 -6.53 -13.91
CA HIS A 107 -19.51 -5.67 -14.17
C HIS A 107 -19.08 -4.23 -14.49
N PRO A 108 -19.62 -3.58 -15.55
CA PRO A 108 -19.13 -2.28 -16.06
C PRO A 108 -19.30 -1.09 -15.11
N ARG A 109 -20.13 -1.21 -14.07
CA ARG A 109 -20.25 -0.16 -13.03
C ARG A 109 -19.14 -0.20 -11.98
N PHE A 110 -18.35 -1.25 -11.94
CA PHE A 110 -17.33 -1.52 -10.90
C PHE A 110 -15.98 -1.72 -11.55
N GLU A 111 -15.35 -0.63 -11.94
CA GLU A 111 -14.01 -0.67 -12.51
C GLU A 111 -12.95 -0.86 -11.41
N ARG A 112 -11.94 -1.70 -11.67
CA ARG A 112 -10.82 -1.88 -10.76
C ARG A 112 -9.95 -0.61 -10.74
N ARG A 113 -9.43 -0.29 -9.56
CA ARG A 113 -8.63 0.92 -9.32
C ARG A 113 -7.26 0.53 -8.78
N SER A 114 -6.23 1.13 -9.34
CA SER A 114 -4.87 0.98 -8.84
C SER A 114 -4.68 1.83 -7.58
N ILE A 115 -4.69 1.19 -6.42
CA ILE A 115 -4.35 1.82 -5.14
C ILE A 115 -3.42 0.86 -4.39
N PHE A 116 -2.13 1.16 -4.35
CA PHE A 116 -1.13 0.25 -3.81
C PHE A 116 0.10 0.98 -3.25
N HIS A 117 1.06 0.25 -2.72
CA HIS A 117 2.29 0.83 -2.16
C HIS A 117 3.31 1.17 -3.27
N ALA A 118 2.92 2.01 -4.23
CA ALA A 118 3.65 2.28 -5.47
C ALA A 118 5.10 2.71 -5.23
N LEU A 119 5.31 3.72 -4.37
CA LEU A 119 6.64 4.24 -4.05
C LEU A 119 7.59 3.14 -3.54
N ASN A 120 7.12 2.31 -2.60
CA ASN A 120 7.95 1.23 -2.05
C ASN A 120 8.16 0.12 -3.08
N GLN A 121 7.09 -0.37 -3.73
CA GLN A 121 7.20 -1.46 -4.70
C GLN A 121 8.16 -1.10 -5.85
N LYS A 122 8.01 0.09 -6.41
CA LYS A 122 8.90 0.54 -7.51
C LYS A 122 10.33 0.80 -7.04
N ALA A 123 10.52 1.29 -5.82
CA ALA A 123 11.86 1.49 -5.26
C ALA A 123 12.61 0.16 -5.10
N VAL A 124 11.99 -0.84 -4.46
CA VAL A 124 12.64 -2.15 -4.26
C VAL A 124 12.83 -2.90 -5.58
N ALA A 125 11.90 -2.77 -6.55
CA ALA A 125 12.06 -3.34 -7.88
C ALA A 125 13.27 -2.75 -8.62
N ARG A 126 13.44 -1.43 -8.58
CA ARG A 126 14.62 -0.75 -9.17
C ARG A 126 15.92 -1.16 -8.47
N LEU A 127 15.91 -1.23 -7.13
CA LEU A 127 17.08 -1.68 -6.35
C LEU A 127 17.46 -3.11 -6.70
N TYR A 128 16.48 -4.01 -6.79
CA TYR A 128 16.74 -5.40 -7.17
C TYR A 128 17.30 -5.51 -8.58
N ALA A 129 16.69 -4.85 -9.57
CA ALA A 129 17.19 -4.85 -10.94
C ALA A 129 18.64 -4.35 -11.01
N ASN A 130 18.95 -3.23 -10.36
CA ASN A 130 20.31 -2.68 -10.29
C ASN A 130 21.29 -3.67 -9.65
N SER A 131 20.89 -4.41 -8.60
CA SER A 131 21.74 -5.43 -7.96
C SER A 131 22.06 -6.60 -8.88
N LYS A 132 21.26 -6.80 -9.94
CA LYS A 132 21.47 -7.82 -10.98
C LYS A 132 22.16 -7.27 -12.24
N GLY A 133 22.56 -5.99 -12.23
CA GLY A 133 23.14 -5.32 -13.39
C GLY A 133 22.16 -5.10 -14.54
N LYS A 134 20.85 -5.14 -14.26
CA LYS A 134 19.78 -4.94 -15.22
C LYS A 134 19.05 -3.63 -14.98
N LYS A 135 18.34 -3.13 -16.00
CA LYS A 135 17.39 -2.04 -15.84
C LYS A 135 16.05 -2.60 -15.37
N TYR A 136 15.31 -1.80 -14.61
CA TYR A 136 14.01 -2.19 -14.09
C TYR A 136 13.00 -2.57 -15.19
N ASN A 137 13.05 -1.89 -16.33
CA ASN A 137 12.20 -2.17 -17.50
C ASN A 137 12.63 -3.41 -18.32
N GLU A 138 13.69 -4.09 -17.92
CA GLU A 138 14.17 -5.33 -18.54
C GLU A 138 13.78 -6.58 -17.74
N MET A 139 12.97 -6.39 -16.66
CA MET A 139 12.62 -7.48 -15.73
C MET A 139 11.12 -7.58 -15.51
N ASN A 140 10.67 -8.81 -15.33
CA ASN A 140 9.33 -9.15 -14.85
C ASN A 140 9.42 -9.51 -13.36
N LEU A 141 8.88 -8.66 -12.51
CA LEU A 141 9.01 -8.84 -11.06
C LEU A 141 7.63 -8.88 -10.41
N ILE A 142 7.41 -9.84 -9.52
CA ILE A 142 6.27 -9.79 -8.60
C ILE A 142 6.76 -9.15 -7.31
N VAL A 143 6.20 -7.99 -6.95
CA VAL A 143 6.56 -7.32 -5.71
C VAL A 143 5.40 -7.37 -4.74
N VAL A 144 5.67 -7.88 -3.55
CA VAL A 144 4.71 -8.05 -2.47
C VAL A 144 5.07 -7.13 -1.32
N HIS A 145 4.32 -6.06 -1.16
CA HIS A 145 4.43 -5.21 0.01
C HIS A 145 3.47 -5.71 1.10
N MET A 146 4.00 -5.99 2.29
CA MET A 146 3.26 -6.48 3.45
C MET A 146 3.48 -5.57 4.65
N GLY A 147 2.43 -4.83 5.01
CA GLY A 147 2.38 -3.89 6.14
C GLY A 147 0.97 -3.83 6.71
N GLY A 148 0.50 -2.66 7.18
CA GLY A 148 -0.90 -2.45 7.57
C GLY A 148 -1.89 -2.77 6.43
N GLY A 149 -1.45 -2.66 5.17
CA GLY A 149 -2.11 -3.21 3.98
C GLY A 149 -1.17 -4.14 3.22
N VAL A 150 -1.73 -4.98 2.35
CA VAL A 150 -0.98 -5.88 1.46
C VAL A 150 -1.27 -5.54 0.01
N SER A 151 -0.23 -5.33 -0.78
CA SER A 151 -0.35 -5.20 -2.22
C SER A 151 0.62 -6.13 -2.95
N VAL A 152 0.10 -6.85 -3.91
CA VAL A 152 0.84 -7.78 -4.77
C VAL A 152 0.74 -7.25 -6.19
N GLY A 153 1.86 -6.80 -6.75
CA GLY A 153 1.90 -6.17 -8.07
C GLY A 153 2.77 -6.92 -9.06
N MET A 154 2.31 -7.02 -10.30
CA MET A 154 3.10 -7.50 -11.44
C MET A 154 3.77 -6.33 -12.14
N HIS A 155 5.09 -6.30 -12.04
CA HIS A 155 5.93 -5.30 -12.69
C HIS A 155 6.46 -5.87 -14.01
N HIS A 156 6.13 -5.22 -15.11
CA HIS A 156 6.54 -5.59 -16.47
C HIS A 156 6.92 -4.34 -17.26
N ASN A 157 8.06 -4.37 -17.96
CA ASN A 157 8.56 -3.25 -18.76
C ASN A 157 8.63 -1.91 -17.99
N GLY A 158 8.95 -1.94 -16.68
CA GLY A 158 9.04 -0.74 -15.85
C GLY A 158 7.70 -0.20 -15.33
N CYS A 159 6.58 -0.87 -15.65
CA CYS A 159 5.22 -0.51 -15.24
C CYS A 159 4.63 -1.57 -14.31
N VAL A 160 3.70 -1.16 -13.44
CA VAL A 160 2.89 -2.07 -12.62
C VAL A 160 1.59 -2.33 -13.37
N ILE A 161 1.58 -3.40 -14.16
CA ILE A 161 0.53 -3.69 -15.14
C ILE A 161 -0.71 -4.35 -14.55
N ASP A 162 -0.58 -4.97 -13.38
CA ASP A 162 -1.69 -5.46 -12.55
C ASP A 162 -1.30 -5.39 -11.07
N VAL A 163 -2.25 -5.05 -10.21
CA VAL A 163 -2.09 -5.00 -8.76
C VAL A 163 -3.46 -4.99 -8.09
N ASN A 164 -3.59 -5.61 -6.93
CA ASN A 164 -4.81 -5.50 -6.13
C ASN A 164 -4.94 -4.10 -5.50
N ASN A 165 -6.17 -3.63 -5.35
CA ASN A 165 -6.47 -2.45 -4.54
C ASN A 165 -6.26 -2.77 -3.05
N ALA A 166 -5.10 -2.37 -2.51
CA ALA A 166 -4.70 -2.69 -1.16
C ALA A 166 -5.45 -1.89 -0.06
N LEU A 167 -6.33 -0.97 -0.45
CA LEU A 167 -7.11 -0.17 0.48
C LEU A 167 -8.57 -0.62 0.58
N ASP A 168 -9.19 -1.03 -0.53
CA ASP A 168 -10.66 -1.04 -0.67
C ASP A 168 -11.20 -2.44 -1.04
N GLY A 169 -10.77 -3.47 -0.31
CA GLY A 169 -11.39 -4.79 -0.36
C GLY A 169 -10.97 -5.68 -1.53
N GLU A 170 -9.75 -5.57 -2.01
CA GLU A 170 -9.16 -6.52 -2.97
C GLU A 170 -7.91 -7.21 -2.40
N GLY A 171 -7.64 -8.42 -2.86
CA GLY A 171 -6.44 -9.19 -2.56
C GLY A 171 -6.44 -9.82 -1.17
N PRO A 172 -5.26 -10.18 -0.64
CA PRO A 172 -5.12 -10.79 0.67
C PRO A 172 -5.56 -9.85 1.80
N PHE A 173 -6.12 -10.41 2.87
CA PHE A 173 -6.31 -9.62 4.09
C PHE A 173 -4.96 -9.23 4.70
N SER A 174 -4.98 -8.19 5.53
CA SER A 174 -3.80 -7.66 6.19
C SER A 174 -4.03 -7.55 7.70
N PRO A 175 -3.09 -6.98 8.49
CA PRO A 175 -3.34 -6.73 9.89
C PRO A 175 -4.63 -5.96 10.19
N GLU A 176 -5.00 -4.97 9.38
CA GLU A 176 -6.15 -4.09 9.65
C GLU A 176 -7.14 -3.94 8.48
N ARG A 177 -7.03 -4.80 7.44
CA ARG A 177 -7.91 -4.74 6.25
C ARG A 177 -8.42 -6.11 5.91
N SER A 178 -9.69 -6.18 5.53
CA SER A 178 -10.36 -7.44 5.23
C SER A 178 -9.80 -8.17 4.00
N GLY A 179 -9.21 -7.44 3.04
CA GLY A 179 -8.99 -7.99 1.71
C GLY A 179 -10.31 -8.32 1.02
N THR A 180 -10.28 -9.26 0.09
CA THR A 180 -11.47 -9.69 -0.66
C THR A 180 -12.48 -10.39 0.25
N LEU A 181 -13.70 -9.86 0.31
CA LEU A 181 -14.83 -10.43 1.02
C LEU A 181 -15.79 -11.15 0.08
N PRO A 182 -16.55 -12.15 0.57
CA PRO A 182 -17.67 -12.74 -0.18
C PRO A 182 -18.74 -11.68 -0.47
N VAL A 183 -18.90 -11.30 -1.75
CA VAL A 183 -19.75 -10.17 -2.17
C VAL A 183 -21.22 -10.37 -1.77
N GLY A 184 -21.78 -11.58 -1.87
CA GLY A 184 -23.16 -11.86 -1.47
C GLY A 184 -23.41 -11.52 -0.01
N GLN A 185 -22.54 -11.99 0.90
CA GLN A 185 -22.64 -11.71 2.34
C GLN A 185 -22.49 -10.22 2.64
N LEU A 186 -21.62 -9.52 1.92
CA LEU A 186 -21.46 -8.07 2.07
C LEU A 186 -22.72 -7.31 1.65
N ILE A 187 -23.35 -7.72 0.54
CA ILE A 187 -24.63 -7.14 0.11
C ILE A 187 -25.72 -7.37 1.19
N ASP A 188 -25.82 -8.59 1.70
CA ASP A 188 -26.79 -8.90 2.77
C ASP A 188 -26.54 -8.01 4.00
N ALA A 189 -25.27 -7.81 4.41
CA ALA A 189 -24.90 -6.94 5.50
C ALA A 189 -25.27 -5.46 5.23
N CYS A 190 -25.14 -4.97 3.98
CA CYS A 190 -25.51 -3.61 3.60
C CYS A 190 -26.99 -3.31 3.77
N PHE A 191 -27.87 -4.31 3.64
CA PHE A 191 -29.32 -4.14 3.61
C PHE A 191 -30.06 -4.79 4.79
N CYS A 192 -29.36 -5.43 5.72
CA CYS A 192 -29.99 -6.04 6.90
C CYS A 192 -30.46 -5.02 7.97
N GLY A 193 -30.06 -3.75 7.86
CA GLY A 193 -30.40 -2.69 8.81
C GLY A 193 -29.60 -2.67 10.11
N ASN A 194 -28.63 -3.60 10.28
CA ASN A 194 -27.85 -3.72 11.52
C ASN A 194 -26.57 -2.88 11.51
N PHE A 195 -26.14 -2.41 10.34
CA PHE A 195 -24.88 -1.68 10.16
C PHE A 195 -25.10 -0.39 9.38
N THR A 196 -24.41 0.64 9.79
CA THR A 196 -24.25 1.87 9.00
C THR A 196 -23.20 1.68 7.90
N LYS A 197 -23.19 2.57 6.92
CA LYS A 197 -22.16 2.59 5.87
C LYS A 197 -20.75 2.75 6.44
N ASP A 198 -20.59 3.54 7.51
CA ASP A 198 -19.28 3.82 8.09
C ASP A 198 -18.77 2.63 8.88
N GLU A 199 -19.63 1.92 9.62
CA GLU A 199 -19.26 0.64 10.27
C GLU A 199 -18.83 -0.42 9.26
N LEU A 200 -19.57 -0.59 8.16
CA LEU A 200 -19.17 -1.52 7.09
C LEU A 200 -17.83 -1.12 6.45
N ARG A 201 -17.58 0.17 6.28
CA ARG A 201 -16.29 0.67 5.79
C ARG A 201 -15.16 0.38 6.78
N GLN A 202 -15.39 0.53 8.08
CA GLN A 202 -14.43 0.18 9.11
C GLN A 202 -14.10 -1.32 9.12
N MET A 203 -15.10 -2.20 8.92
CA MET A 203 -14.87 -3.64 8.75
C MET A 203 -13.98 -3.97 7.55
N VAL A 204 -14.02 -3.15 6.49
CA VAL A 204 -13.13 -3.31 5.33
C VAL A 204 -11.75 -2.72 5.61
N VAL A 205 -11.68 -1.53 6.24
CA VAL A 205 -10.44 -0.76 6.45
C VAL A 205 -10.37 -0.23 7.88
N GLY A 206 -9.48 -0.78 8.68
CA GLY A 206 -9.21 -0.38 10.06
C GLY A 206 -9.56 -1.46 11.08
N GLU A 207 -10.73 -2.08 10.96
CA GLU A 207 -11.24 -3.13 11.86
C GLU A 207 -11.34 -4.51 11.18
N GLY A 208 -10.84 -4.64 9.95
CA GLY A 208 -10.75 -5.91 9.23
C GLY A 208 -9.45 -6.67 9.53
N GLY A 209 -9.26 -7.80 8.85
CA GLY A 209 -8.03 -8.58 8.94
C GLY A 209 -7.75 -9.15 10.33
N MET A 210 -6.48 -9.09 10.78
CA MET A 210 -6.08 -9.62 12.10
C MET A 210 -6.83 -8.93 13.26
N VAL A 211 -7.11 -7.62 13.13
CA VAL A 211 -7.86 -6.86 14.14
C VAL A 211 -9.24 -7.47 14.38
N ALA A 212 -9.95 -7.85 13.32
CA ALA A 212 -11.28 -8.46 13.42
C ALA A 212 -11.30 -9.78 14.20
N TYR A 213 -10.21 -10.53 14.16
CA TYR A 213 -10.12 -11.86 14.78
C TYR A 213 -9.41 -11.88 16.14
N LEU A 214 -8.41 -10.99 16.32
CA LEU A 214 -7.48 -11.04 17.46
C LEU A 214 -7.36 -9.71 18.22
N ASN A 215 -8.11 -8.68 17.83
CA ASN A 215 -8.05 -7.32 18.40
C ASN A 215 -6.64 -6.68 18.39
N THR A 216 -5.77 -7.08 17.47
CA THR A 216 -4.44 -6.49 17.28
C THR A 216 -4.09 -6.38 15.81
N ASN A 217 -3.42 -5.27 15.43
CA ASN A 217 -2.81 -5.08 14.12
C ASN A 217 -1.28 -5.33 14.15
N SER A 218 -0.76 -5.76 15.29
CA SER A 218 0.65 -6.08 15.47
C SER A 218 0.91 -7.53 15.08
N MET A 219 1.59 -7.75 13.96
CA MET A 219 2.02 -9.10 13.57
C MET A 219 3.01 -9.73 14.56
N ILE A 220 3.70 -8.92 15.36
CA ILE A 220 4.57 -9.40 16.44
C ILE A 220 3.72 -10.06 17.51
N ASP A 221 2.63 -9.39 17.95
CA ASP A 221 1.72 -9.92 18.95
C ASP A 221 1.01 -11.18 18.46
N VAL A 222 0.54 -11.18 17.20
CA VAL A 222 -0.08 -12.36 16.57
C VAL A 222 0.88 -13.57 16.60
N HIS A 223 2.16 -13.32 16.30
CA HIS A 223 3.19 -14.37 16.32
C HIS A 223 3.42 -14.90 17.74
N GLN A 224 3.50 -14.00 18.73
CA GLN A 224 3.66 -14.37 20.12
C GLN A 224 2.46 -15.15 20.68
N MET A 225 1.23 -14.77 20.28
CA MET A 225 0.02 -15.54 20.61
C MET A 225 0.10 -16.96 20.06
N ALA A 226 0.52 -17.10 18.80
CA ALA A 226 0.68 -18.41 18.15
C ALA A 226 1.75 -19.28 18.83
N GLU A 227 2.89 -18.70 19.24
CA GLU A 227 3.93 -19.38 20.01
C GLU A 227 3.43 -19.83 21.37
N ASN A 228 2.61 -19.02 22.03
CA ASN A 228 1.99 -19.32 23.32
C ASN A 228 0.83 -20.35 23.21
N GLY A 229 0.57 -20.89 22.04
CA GLY A 229 -0.40 -21.98 21.85
C GLY A 229 -1.78 -21.55 21.37
N ASP A 230 -1.98 -20.28 21.01
CA ASP A 230 -3.25 -19.82 20.43
C ASP A 230 -3.44 -20.40 19.01
N GLU A 231 -4.36 -21.34 18.90
CA GLU A 231 -4.68 -22.04 17.64
C GLU A 231 -5.33 -21.11 16.61
N ASN A 232 -6.07 -20.09 17.05
CA ASN A 232 -6.68 -19.12 16.15
C ASN A 232 -5.60 -18.22 15.50
N ALA A 233 -4.64 -17.74 16.30
CA ALA A 233 -3.50 -16.99 15.80
C ALA A 233 -2.65 -17.83 14.81
N ARG A 234 -2.42 -19.12 15.11
CA ARG A 234 -1.73 -20.04 14.19
C ARG A 234 -2.49 -20.21 12.87
N LEU A 235 -3.81 -20.38 12.95
CA LEU A 235 -4.65 -20.50 11.75
C LEU A 235 -4.60 -19.24 10.90
N LEU A 236 -4.68 -18.06 11.53
CA LEU A 236 -4.66 -16.78 10.83
C LEU A 236 -3.32 -16.50 10.14
N ILE A 237 -2.19 -16.85 10.77
CA ILE A 237 -0.87 -16.78 10.11
C ILE A 237 -0.84 -17.69 8.86
N LYS A 238 -1.34 -18.92 8.98
CA LYS A 238 -1.42 -19.85 7.85
C LYS A 238 -2.33 -19.32 6.74
N ALA A 239 -3.48 -18.74 7.10
CA ALA A 239 -4.43 -18.14 6.15
C ALA A 239 -3.83 -16.91 5.45
N PHE A 240 -3.10 -16.07 6.17
CA PHE A 240 -2.37 -14.93 5.61
C PHE A 240 -1.35 -15.39 4.55
N ILE A 241 -0.46 -16.33 4.91
CA ILE A 241 0.51 -16.92 4.00
C ILE A 241 -0.18 -17.53 2.78
N TYR A 242 -1.28 -18.26 3.00
CA TYR A 242 -2.06 -18.88 1.93
C TYR A 242 -2.62 -17.86 0.94
N GLN A 243 -3.24 -16.78 1.43
CA GLN A 243 -3.83 -15.77 0.56
C GLN A 243 -2.78 -14.96 -0.19
N VAL A 244 -1.67 -14.59 0.47
CA VAL A 244 -0.56 -13.88 -0.20
C VAL A 244 0.06 -14.76 -1.29
N ALA A 245 0.28 -16.05 -1.02
CA ALA A 245 0.83 -16.98 -2.01
C ALA A 245 -0.11 -17.15 -3.22
N LYS A 246 -1.42 -17.20 -3.00
CA LYS A 246 -2.41 -17.22 -4.10
C LYS A 246 -2.32 -15.98 -4.97
N ALA A 247 -2.26 -14.80 -4.36
CA ALA A 247 -2.14 -13.55 -5.09
C ALA A 247 -0.82 -13.47 -5.90
N VAL A 248 0.29 -14.03 -5.39
CA VAL A 248 1.53 -14.19 -6.16
C VAL A 248 1.31 -15.09 -7.38
N GLY A 249 0.59 -16.21 -7.22
CA GLY A 249 0.23 -17.10 -8.34
C GLY A 249 -0.64 -16.40 -9.39
N GLU A 250 -1.61 -15.61 -8.97
CA GLU A 250 -2.44 -14.77 -9.86
C GLU A 250 -1.55 -13.82 -10.67
N MET A 251 -0.64 -13.11 -10.04
CA MET A 251 0.27 -12.17 -10.73
C MET A 251 1.22 -12.89 -11.71
N ALA A 252 1.64 -14.11 -11.41
CA ALA A 252 2.49 -14.89 -12.32
C ALA A 252 1.79 -15.21 -13.65
N THR A 253 0.48 -15.42 -13.63
CA THR A 253 -0.31 -15.72 -14.84
C THR A 253 -0.39 -14.53 -15.79
N VAL A 254 -0.29 -13.29 -15.28
CA VAL A 254 -0.35 -12.05 -16.07
C VAL A 254 0.76 -12.00 -17.14
N VAL A 255 1.90 -12.60 -16.86
CA VAL A 255 3.04 -12.72 -17.79
C VAL A 255 3.31 -14.16 -18.22
N SER A 256 2.29 -15.03 -18.17
CA SER A 256 2.38 -16.45 -18.59
C SER A 256 3.52 -17.21 -17.88
N GLY A 257 3.75 -16.91 -16.61
CA GLY A 257 4.81 -17.52 -15.79
C GLY A 257 6.22 -16.99 -16.04
N GLN A 258 6.41 -16.03 -16.92
CA GLN A 258 7.74 -15.44 -17.22
C GLN A 258 8.11 -14.43 -16.14
N VAL A 259 8.44 -14.90 -14.94
CA VAL A 259 8.80 -14.09 -13.77
C VAL A 259 10.29 -14.24 -13.46
N ASP A 260 11.03 -13.12 -13.42
CA ASP A 260 12.46 -13.13 -13.07
C ASP A 260 12.70 -13.29 -11.56
N ALA A 261 11.85 -12.67 -10.73
CA ALA A 261 11.94 -12.80 -9.27
C ALA A 261 10.63 -12.39 -8.56
N ILE A 262 10.47 -12.90 -7.33
CA ILE A 262 9.46 -12.48 -6.37
C ILE A 262 10.18 -11.73 -5.23
N ILE A 263 9.75 -10.50 -4.95
CA ILE A 263 10.37 -9.63 -3.95
C ILE A 263 9.36 -9.38 -2.83
N PHE A 264 9.72 -9.73 -1.59
CA PHE A 264 8.95 -9.41 -0.40
C PHE A 264 9.50 -8.14 0.26
N THR A 265 8.61 -7.22 0.64
CA THR A 265 8.96 -5.93 1.27
C THR A 265 7.89 -5.50 2.27
N GLY A 266 8.15 -4.39 2.97
CA GLY A 266 7.28 -3.91 4.05
C GLY A 266 7.64 -4.51 5.41
N GLY A 267 7.00 -4.01 6.47
CA GLY A 267 7.36 -4.38 7.85
C GLY A 267 7.23 -5.88 8.15
N ILE A 268 6.23 -6.54 7.60
CA ILE A 268 5.97 -7.98 7.81
C ILE A 268 7.05 -8.85 7.14
N ALA A 269 7.72 -8.36 6.09
CA ALA A 269 8.80 -9.08 5.43
C ALA A 269 10.04 -9.28 6.33
N ASN A 270 10.13 -8.60 7.47
CA ASN A 270 11.16 -8.87 8.48
C ASN A 270 10.87 -10.11 9.34
N ASN A 271 9.67 -10.70 9.24
CA ASN A 271 9.33 -11.93 9.94
C ASN A 271 9.74 -13.15 9.12
N GLN A 272 10.85 -13.80 9.56
CA GLN A 272 11.46 -14.92 8.83
C GLN A 272 10.49 -16.10 8.67
N SER A 273 9.66 -16.42 9.67
CA SER A 273 8.73 -17.56 9.59
C SER A 273 7.64 -17.36 8.52
N ILE A 274 7.17 -16.13 8.36
CA ILE A 274 6.21 -15.77 7.29
C ILE A 274 6.89 -15.89 5.94
N ILE A 275 8.11 -15.35 5.80
CA ILE A 275 8.87 -15.42 4.55
C ILE A 275 9.19 -16.88 4.17
N ASP A 276 9.57 -17.72 5.11
CA ASP A 276 9.84 -19.13 4.85
C ASP A 276 8.56 -19.88 4.42
N GLY A 277 7.43 -19.60 5.07
CA GLY A 277 6.14 -20.15 4.67
C GLY A 277 5.70 -19.69 3.27
N LEU A 278 5.97 -18.44 2.90
CA LEU A 278 5.71 -17.93 1.55
C LEU A 278 6.65 -18.57 0.53
N LYS A 279 7.97 -18.64 0.82
CA LYS A 279 8.95 -19.29 -0.04
C LYS A 279 8.56 -20.73 -0.39
N GLN A 280 8.13 -21.51 0.60
CA GLN A 280 7.66 -22.88 0.36
C GLN A 280 6.51 -22.96 -0.66
N LYS A 281 5.67 -21.94 -0.72
CA LYS A 281 4.49 -21.91 -1.57
C LYS A 281 4.73 -21.32 -2.96
N VAL A 282 5.73 -20.46 -3.14
CA VAL A 282 5.87 -19.68 -4.39
C VAL A 282 7.20 -19.90 -5.12
N SER A 283 8.18 -20.59 -4.52
CA SER A 283 9.51 -20.79 -5.13
C SER A 283 9.49 -21.58 -6.44
N PHE A 284 8.41 -22.30 -6.74
CA PHE A 284 8.23 -22.96 -8.03
C PHE A 284 7.94 -21.97 -9.18
N ILE A 285 7.54 -20.74 -8.87
CA ILE A 285 7.24 -19.69 -9.87
C ILE A 285 8.54 -19.00 -10.29
N ALA A 286 9.32 -18.51 -9.32
CA ALA A 286 10.55 -17.79 -9.57
C ALA A 286 11.41 -17.71 -8.28
N PRO A 287 12.72 -17.35 -8.40
CA PRO A 287 13.56 -17.05 -7.23
C PRO A 287 12.92 -15.97 -6.33
N VAL A 288 13.05 -16.17 -5.01
CA VAL A 288 12.58 -15.24 -3.99
C VAL A 288 13.76 -14.42 -3.47
N ALA A 289 13.61 -13.10 -3.43
CA ALA A 289 14.62 -12.12 -3.01
C ALA A 289 14.12 -11.29 -1.81
#